data_b57aeb0ddddfa893b722e880fdcdea2d
#
_entry.id   b57aeb0ddddfa893b722e880fdcdea2d
#
_cell.length_a   1.000
_cell.length_b   1.000
_cell.length_c   1.000
_cell.angle_alpha   90.00
_cell.angle_beta   90.00
_cell.angle_gamma   90.00
#
_symmetry.space_group_name_H-M   'P 1'
#
loop_
_entity.id
_entity.type
_entity.pdbx_description
1 polymer ?
#
loop_
_entity_poly.entity_id
_entity_poly.type
_entity_poly.pdbx_seq_one_letter_code
_entity_poly.pdbx_strand_id
1 'polypeptide(L)'
;MDPRSSPTSAPTNDSERVPGVGDRLRRLIPDASRQVLAVYGDGEDSPDCTIVLYEKGDDDAWSEIGQWRGHNGRRGWTVDHHEDDLRTPVGVFTLSDAGGVLGDPDTRLPYDQGESYRVPEGWGEAHRHDFDYVIAIDYNRLRGTPPNDPTRPLGMEKGGGIWLHVDHGDGTSACVSLPESGMEYLLRTLDPDWYPVVVMGDRETLRT
;
A
#
# COMPACT_ATOMS: atom_id res chain seq x y z
N MET A 1 1.90 -54.18 -13.54
CA MET A 1 2.01 -52.81 -14.06
C MET A 1 0.98 -51.98 -13.36
N ASP A 2 1.43 -51.18 -12.39
CA ASP A 2 0.57 -50.35 -11.57
C ASP A 2 0.42 -48.98 -12.23
N PRO A 3 -0.78 -48.44 -12.47
CA PRO A 3 -0.94 -47.08 -12.98
C PRO A 3 -0.75 -46.09 -11.83
N ARG A 4 0.28 -45.28 -11.90
CA ARG A 4 0.55 -44.17 -10.98
C ARG A 4 -0.60 -43.17 -11.04
N SER A 5 -1.27 -43.02 -9.93
CA SER A 5 -2.24 -41.95 -9.69
C SER A 5 -1.49 -40.62 -9.62
N SER A 6 -1.75 -39.73 -10.57
CA SER A 6 -1.32 -38.34 -10.50
C SER A 6 -2.09 -37.65 -9.37
N PRO A 7 -1.46 -36.79 -8.56
CA PRO A 7 -2.21 -36.02 -7.57
C PRO A 7 -3.11 -35.03 -8.30
N THR A 8 -4.40 -35.21 -8.14
CA THR A 8 -5.41 -34.20 -8.52
C THR A 8 -5.23 -33.01 -7.58
N SER A 9 -4.77 -31.88 -8.10
CA SER A 9 -4.78 -30.63 -7.37
C SER A 9 -6.23 -30.29 -7.01
N ALA A 10 -6.51 -30.13 -5.71
CA ALA A 10 -7.80 -29.66 -5.25
C ALA A 10 -8.10 -28.29 -5.87
N PRO A 11 -9.35 -27.96 -6.23
CA PRO A 11 -9.70 -26.63 -6.68
C PRO A 11 -9.42 -25.66 -5.52
N THR A 12 -8.50 -24.75 -5.71
CA THR A 12 -8.28 -23.62 -4.79
C THR A 12 -9.53 -22.76 -4.81
N ASN A 13 -10.18 -22.61 -3.65
CA ASN A 13 -11.32 -21.70 -3.49
C ASN A 13 -10.87 -20.28 -3.84
N ASP A 14 -11.54 -19.62 -4.77
CA ASP A 14 -11.26 -18.23 -5.17
C ASP A 14 -11.32 -17.26 -3.98
N SER A 15 -12.10 -17.58 -2.95
CA SER A 15 -12.21 -16.79 -1.70
C SER A 15 -10.94 -16.81 -0.83
N GLU A 16 -10.05 -17.79 -1.00
CA GLU A 16 -8.77 -17.87 -0.28
C GLU A 16 -7.68 -16.96 -0.92
N ARG A 17 -8.04 -16.22 -1.95
CA ARG A 17 -7.14 -15.32 -2.68
C ARG A 17 -7.62 -13.88 -2.59
N VAL A 18 -6.66 -12.95 -2.47
CA VAL A 18 -6.96 -11.54 -2.67
C VAL A 18 -7.36 -11.35 -4.14
N PRO A 19 -8.57 -10.83 -4.42
CA PRO A 19 -9.07 -10.70 -5.78
C PRO A 19 -8.10 -9.95 -6.70
N GLY A 20 -7.85 -10.45 -7.91
CA GLY A 20 -6.99 -9.81 -8.91
C GLY A 20 -5.49 -9.84 -8.63
N VAL A 21 -5.05 -10.55 -7.57
CA VAL A 21 -3.62 -10.75 -7.26
C VAL A 21 -3.19 -12.15 -7.69
N GLY A 22 -2.27 -12.20 -8.66
CA GLY A 22 -1.73 -13.44 -9.23
C GLY A 22 -0.68 -14.12 -8.35
N ASP A 23 -0.27 -15.32 -8.76
CA ASP A 23 0.58 -16.19 -7.95
C ASP A 23 1.94 -15.59 -7.59
N ARG A 24 2.50 -14.76 -8.47
CA ARG A 24 3.80 -14.12 -8.24
C ARG A 24 3.78 -13.21 -7.01
N LEU A 25 2.80 -12.30 -6.91
CA LEU A 25 2.70 -11.37 -5.78
C LEU A 25 2.06 -12.02 -4.56
N ARG A 26 1.11 -12.94 -4.76
CA ARG A 26 0.48 -13.68 -3.67
C ARG A 26 1.51 -14.40 -2.79
N ARG A 27 2.54 -15.00 -3.38
CA ARG A 27 3.61 -15.68 -2.63
C ARG A 27 4.48 -14.74 -1.77
N LEU A 28 4.41 -13.43 -2.02
CA LEU A 28 5.11 -12.42 -1.24
C LEU A 28 4.27 -11.91 -0.05
N ILE A 29 2.96 -12.20 -0.02
CA ILE A 29 2.12 -11.91 1.13
C ILE A 29 2.50 -12.89 2.24
N PRO A 30 2.92 -12.41 3.43
CA PRO A 30 3.22 -13.29 4.54
C PRO A 30 2.01 -14.15 4.94
N ASP A 31 2.22 -15.42 5.26
CA ASP A 31 1.14 -16.34 5.69
C ASP A 31 0.40 -15.82 6.93
N ALA A 32 1.10 -15.08 7.80
CA ALA A 32 0.56 -14.46 9.00
C ALA A 32 -0.30 -13.22 8.70
N SER A 33 -0.27 -12.67 7.48
CA SER A 33 -1.05 -11.47 7.14
C SER A 33 -2.54 -11.78 7.13
N ARG A 34 -3.29 -11.00 7.88
CA ARG A 34 -4.76 -11.02 7.93
C ARG A 34 -5.39 -9.74 7.39
N GLN A 35 -4.57 -8.75 7.01
CA GLN A 35 -5.01 -7.52 6.36
C GLN A 35 -4.16 -7.25 5.12
N VAL A 36 -4.83 -7.06 3.99
CA VAL A 36 -4.21 -6.70 2.71
C VAL A 36 -4.89 -5.47 2.15
N LEU A 37 -4.12 -4.41 1.97
CA LEU A 37 -4.53 -3.26 1.19
C LEU A 37 -4.11 -3.48 -0.26
N ALA A 38 -5.05 -3.77 -1.15
CA ALA A 38 -4.76 -3.92 -2.55
C ALA A 38 -4.95 -2.58 -3.29
N VAL A 39 -3.93 -2.12 -4.01
CA VAL A 39 -3.98 -0.91 -4.82
C VAL A 39 -3.93 -1.31 -6.29
N TYR A 40 -5.05 -1.16 -6.97
CA TYR A 40 -5.24 -1.54 -8.36
C TYR A 40 -5.12 -0.31 -9.25
N GLY A 41 -3.99 -0.08 -9.90
CA GLY A 41 -3.82 0.96 -10.91
C GLY A 41 -4.68 0.69 -12.14
N ASP A 42 -5.29 1.73 -12.70
CA ASP A 42 -6.16 1.61 -13.86
C ASP A 42 -5.39 1.28 -15.16
N GLY A 43 -4.06 1.48 -15.16
CA GLY A 43 -3.13 1.11 -16.22
C GLY A 43 -1.68 1.38 -15.82
N GLU A 44 -0.72 0.82 -16.58
CA GLU A 44 0.71 0.94 -16.30
C GLU A 44 1.17 2.40 -16.18
N ASP A 45 0.68 3.28 -17.05
CA ASP A 45 1.02 4.70 -17.10
C ASP A 45 -0.10 5.61 -16.53
N SER A 46 -1.12 5.04 -15.87
CA SER A 46 -2.23 5.80 -15.28
C SER A 46 -1.90 6.25 -13.86
N PRO A 47 -2.21 7.51 -13.49
CA PRO A 47 -2.13 7.96 -12.10
C PRO A 47 -3.32 7.51 -11.26
N ASP A 48 -4.38 6.99 -11.86
CA ASP A 48 -5.63 6.63 -11.18
C ASP A 48 -5.59 5.21 -10.64
N CYS A 49 -6.12 5.00 -9.44
CA CYS A 49 -6.23 3.68 -8.85
C CYS A 49 -7.51 3.49 -8.03
N THR A 50 -7.78 2.23 -7.73
CA THR A 50 -8.77 1.79 -6.74
C THR A 50 -8.01 1.13 -5.59
N ILE A 51 -8.30 1.55 -4.37
CA ILE A 51 -7.72 1.03 -3.14
C ILE A 51 -8.78 0.21 -2.42
N VAL A 52 -8.48 -1.04 -2.06
CA VAL A 52 -9.42 -1.97 -1.40
C VAL A 52 -8.73 -2.61 -0.21
N LEU A 53 -9.34 -2.49 0.96
CA LEU A 53 -8.88 -3.20 2.16
C LEU A 53 -9.62 -4.53 2.29
N TYR A 54 -8.85 -5.60 2.38
CA TYR A 54 -9.35 -6.95 2.64
C TYR A 54 -8.91 -7.42 4.02
N GLU A 55 -9.80 -8.14 4.68
CA GLU A 55 -9.50 -8.91 5.88
C GLU A 55 -9.69 -10.39 5.66
N LYS A 56 -8.81 -11.19 6.27
CA LYS A 56 -8.84 -12.64 6.23
C LYS A 56 -9.64 -13.18 7.42
N GLY A 57 -10.72 -13.87 7.12
CA GLY A 57 -11.56 -14.53 8.11
C GLY A 57 -10.88 -15.75 8.76
N ASP A 58 -11.56 -16.34 9.75
CA ASP A 58 -11.09 -17.58 10.41
C ASP A 58 -11.24 -18.82 9.50
N ASP A 59 -11.98 -18.69 8.42
CA ASP A 59 -12.13 -19.67 7.34
C ASP A 59 -11.10 -19.51 6.21
N ASP A 60 -10.07 -18.68 6.44
CA ASP A 60 -9.05 -18.30 5.48
C ASP A 60 -9.56 -17.51 4.24
N ALA A 61 -10.82 -17.12 4.21
CA ALA A 61 -11.40 -16.33 3.13
C ALA A 61 -11.10 -14.83 3.31
N TRP A 62 -10.77 -14.16 2.18
CA TRP A 62 -10.60 -12.72 2.12
C TRP A 62 -11.92 -12.02 1.85
N SER A 63 -12.27 -11.06 2.67
CA SER A 63 -13.47 -10.22 2.55
C SER A 63 -13.09 -8.76 2.39
N GLU A 64 -13.70 -8.07 1.43
CA GLU A 64 -13.58 -6.62 1.30
C GLU A 64 -14.29 -5.92 2.47
N ILE A 65 -13.58 -5.01 3.14
CA ILE A 65 -14.11 -4.22 4.24
C ILE A 65 -14.05 -2.70 4.01
N GLY A 66 -13.43 -2.26 2.92
CA GLY A 66 -13.40 -0.86 2.50
C GLY A 66 -12.85 -0.68 1.11
N GLN A 67 -13.37 0.32 0.37
CA GLN A 67 -12.92 0.65 -0.97
C GLN A 67 -12.96 2.15 -1.22
N TRP A 68 -11.93 2.67 -1.89
CA TRP A 68 -11.80 4.09 -2.24
C TRP A 68 -11.23 4.26 -3.66
N ARG A 69 -11.54 5.38 -4.28
CA ARG A 69 -10.79 5.88 -5.43
C ARG A 69 -9.64 6.74 -4.93
N GLY A 70 -8.53 6.77 -5.65
CA GLY A 70 -7.36 7.55 -5.31
C GLY A 70 -6.38 7.63 -6.45
N HIS A 71 -5.17 8.12 -6.14
CA HIS A 71 -4.12 8.29 -7.14
C HIS A 71 -2.82 7.61 -6.70
N ASN A 72 -2.00 7.27 -7.68
CA ASN A 72 -0.63 6.80 -7.54
C ASN A 72 0.33 7.75 -8.26
N GLY A 73 1.56 7.37 -8.48
CA GLY A 73 2.54 8.17 -9.21
C GLY A 73 1.98 8.69 -10.53
N ARG A 74 2.18 10.00 -10.81
CA ARG A 74 1.60 10.66 -11.99
C ARG A 74 1.99 10.05 -13.33
N ARG A 75 3.06 9.25 -13.37
CA ARG A 75 3.47 8.48 -14.53
C ARG A 75 3.14 6.98 -14.42
N GLY A 76 2.33 6.60 -13.43
CA GLY A 76 1.87 5.23 -13.23
C GLY A 76 2.80 4.39 -12.36
N TRP A 77 3.13 3.18 -12.80
CA TRP A 77 3.75 2.11 -12.03
C TRP A 77 5.11 1.69 -12.58
N THR A 78 5.95 1.10 -11.74
CA THR A 78 7.22 0.49 -12.17
C THR A 78 7.65 -0.63 -11.24
N VAL A 79 8.29 -1.66 -11.79
CA VAL A 79 8.93 -2.74 -11.02
C VAL A 79 10.36 -2.38 -10.62
N ASP A 80 10.95 -1.34 -11.21
CA ASP A 80 12.30 -0.85 -10.94
C ASP A 80 12.25 0.67 -10.66
N HIS A 81 11.77 1.00 -9.45
CA HIS A 81 11.59 2.39 -9.01
C HIS A 81 12.94 3.08 -8.79
N HIS A 82 13.01 4.34 -9.20
CA HIS A 82 14.14 5.24 -8.97
C HIS A 82 13.63 6.59 -8.46
N GLU A 83 14.48 7.29 -7.72
CA GLU A 83 14.18 8.65 -7.25
C GLU A 83 13.77 9.52 -8.44
N ASP A 84 12.72 10.33 -8.26
CA ASP A 84 12.17 11.26 -9.26
C ASP A 84 11.59 10.65 -10.56
N ASP A 85 11.38 9.33 -10.63
CA ASP A 85 10.77 8.69 -11.81
C ASP A 85 9.26 8.98 -11.94
N LEU A 86 8.62 9.48 -10.87
CA LEU A 86 7.20 9.80 -10.77
C LEU A 86 6.29 8.56 -10.92
N ARG A 87 6.81 7.38 -10.61
CA ARG A 87 6.13 6.10 -10.67
C ARG A 87 6.06 5.46 -9.29
N THR A 88 4.95 4.83 -9.00
CA THR A 88 4.80 4.05 -7.76
C THR A 88 5.42 2.66 -7.95
N PRO A 89 6.21 2.16 -6.98
CA PRO A 89 6.79 0.84 -7.08
C PRO A 89 5.71 -0.27 -7.03
N VAL A 90 5.83 -1.25 -7.92
CA VAL A 90 5.01 -2.46 -7.91
C VAL A 90 5.56 -3.44 -6.88
N GLY A 91 4.71 -4.02 -6.05
CA GLY A 91 5.15 -5.07 -5.11
C GLY A 91 4.22 -5.32 -3.95
N VAL A 92 4.77 -6.04 -2.97
CA VAL A 92 4.14 -6.31 -1.67
C VAL A 92 5.04 -5.72 -0.60
N PHE A 93 4.48 -4.84 0.24
CA PHE A 93 5.23 -4.14 1.29
C PHE A 93 4.42 -4.16 2.58
N THR A 94 5.09 -4.18 3.72
CA THR A 94 4.40 -4.05 5.02
C THR A 94 3.98 -2.61 5.28
N LEU A 95 2.98 -2.44 6.15
CA LEU A 95 2.49 -1.17 6.66
C LEU A 95 2.76 -1.18 8.17
N SER A 96 3.82 -0.53 8.63
CA SER A 96 4.31 -0.69 10.00
C SER A 96 4.23 0.56 10.87
N ASP A 97 4.24 1.73 10.27
CA ASP A 97 4.34 3.00 10.99
C ASP A 97 3.44 4.06 10.34
N ALA A 98 2.94 4.96 11.15
CA ALA A 98 2.05 6.04 10.73
C ALA A 98 2.48 7.37 11.33
N GLY A 99 1.88 8.45 10.88
CA GLY A 99 2.13 9.79 11.40
C GLY A 99 1.35 10.85 10.66
N GLY A 100 1.72 12.12 10.85
CA GLY A 100 1.10 13.23 10.15
C GLY A 100 1.16 14.55 10.92
N VAL A 101 0.58 15.58 10.31
CA VAL A 101 0.42 16.88 10.96
C VAL A 101 -0.64 16.81 12.06
N LEU A 102 -1.75 16.12 11.79
CA LEU A 102 -2.86 15.98 12.73
C LEU A 102 -2.55 14.96 13.84
N GLY A 103 -3.30 15.04 14.93
CA GLY A 103 -3.18 14.10 16.04
C GLY A 103 -3.62 12.69 15.67
N ASP A 104 -3.11 11.71 16.42
CA ASP A 104 -3.47 10.30 16.27
C ASP A 104 -5.01 10.11 16.32
N PRO A 105 -5.61 9.54 15.25
CA PRO A 105 -7.05 9.29 15.19
C PRO A 105 -7.48 7.96 15.85
N ASP A 106 -6.78 7.48 16.87
CA ASP A 106 -6.92 6.17 17.54
C ASP A 106 -6.37 5.01 16.68
N THR A 107 -5.20 5.18 16.06
CA THR A 107 -4.52 4.09 15.33
C THR A 107 -3.86 3.10 16.30
N ARG A 108 -3.73 1.85 15.85
CA ARG A 108 -2.92 0.82 16.54
C ARG A 108 -1.48 0.75 16.04
N LEU A 109 -1.18 1.39 14.90
CA LEU A 109 0.19 1.55 14.41
C LEU A 109 0.96 2.56 15.27
N PRO A 110 2.28 2.42 15.46
CA PRO A 110 3.10 3.51 15.99
C PRO A 110 2.84 4.80 15.21
N TYR A 111 2.52 5.89 15.93
CA TYR A 111 2.12 7.16 15.32
C TYR A 111 3.07 8.30 15.71
N ASP A 112 3.67 8.94 14.71
CA ASP A 112 4.55 10.10 14.88
C ASP A 112 3.85 11.38 14.42
N GLN A 113 3.41 12.22 15.37
CA GLN A 113 2.80 13.51 15.06
C GLN A 113 3.85 14.61 15.02
N GLY A 114 3.84 15.46 14.00
CA GLY A 114 4.76 16.58 13.96
C GLY A 114 4.61 17.55 12.80
N GLU A 115 5.11 18.76 13.01
CA GLU A 115 5.19 19.82 11.99
C GLU A 115 6.12 19.43 10.82
N SER A 116 6.99 18.45 11.01
CA SER A 116 7.90 17.92 9.98
C SER A 116 7.17 17.24 8.81
N TYR A 117 5.87 16.94 8.99
CA TYR A 117 4.99 16.43 7.93
C TYR A 117 4.33 17.54 7.10
N ARG A 118 4.43 18.81 7.51
CA ARG A 118 3.86 19.90 6.69
C ARG A 118 4.47 19.90 5.30
N VAL A 119 3.60 20.06 4.31
CA VAL A 119 4.06 20.25 2.93
C VAL A 119 4.93 21.50 2.83
N PRO A 120 5.97 21.51 1.99
CA PRO A 120 6.80 22.67 1.76
C PRO A 120 6.01 23.89 1.30
N GLU A 121 6.36 25.08 1.80
CA GLU A 121 5.82 26.32 1.27
C GLU A 121 6.09 26.38 -0.25
N GLY A 122 5.06 26.64 -1.04
CA GLY A 122 5.19 26.72 -2.50
C GLY A 122 4.59 25.53 -3.27
N TRP A 123 4.19 24.44 -2.61
CA TRP A 123 3.46 23.35 -3.29
C TRP A 123 2.04 23.75 -3.69
N GLY A 124 1.52 24.85 -3.14
CA GLY A 124 0.18 25.36 -3.42
C GLY A 124 -0.89 24.84 -2.47
N GLU A 125 -2.04 25.50 -2.48
CA GLU A 125 -3.14 25.26 -1.53
C GLU A 125 -3.74 23.84 -1.67
N ALA A 126 -3.74 23.27 -2.87
CA ALA A 126 -4.27 21.92 -3.12
C ALA A 126 -3.54 20.83 -2.31
N HIS A 127 -2.26 21.04 -2.02
CA HIS A 127 -1.42 20.07 -1.30
C HIS A 127 -1.40 20.27 0.22
N ARG A 128 -2.05 21.33 0.72
CA ARG A 128 -1.97 21.72 2.14
C ARG A 128 -2.24 20.58 3.12
N HIS A 129 -3.12 19.67 2.77
CA HIS A 129 -3.62 18.59 3.61
C HIS A 129 -3.05 17.22 3.26
N ASP A 130 -2.15 17.12 2.27
CA ASP A 130 -1.62 15.83 1.79
C ASP A 130 -1.09 14.96 2.91
N PHE A 131 -0.38 15.55 3.88
CA PHE A 131 0.27 14.82 4.96
C PHE A 131 -0.37 15.09 6.33
N ASP A 132 -1.67 15.46 6.35
CA ASP A 132 -2.46 15.51 7.57
C ASP A 132 -2.45 14.14 8.25
N TYR A 133 -2.54 13.06 7.45
CA TYR A 133 -2.32 11.67 7.85
C TYR A 133 -1.44 10.95 6.84
N VAL A 134 -0.49 10.17 7.33
CA VAL A 134 0.36 9.29 6.51
C VAL A 134 0.47 7.91 7.12
N ILE A 135 0.57 6.88 6.26
CA ILE A 135 0.95 5.52 6.62
C ILE A 135 2.15 5.16 5.74
N ALA A 136 3.26 4.77 6.38
CA ALA A 136 4.45 4.39 5.64
C ALA A 136 4.26 3.07 4.90
N ILE A 137 4.61 3.04 3.62
CA ILE A 137 4.79 1.83 2.84
C ILE A 137 6.26 1.43 2.96
N ASP A 138 6.53 0.19 3.40
CA ASP A 138 7.89 -0.25 3.74
C ASP A 138 8.74 -0.59 2.51
N TYR A 139 8.72 0.29 1.52
CA TYR A 139 9.65 0.31 0.39
C TYR A 139 10.89 1.14 0.76
N ASN A 140 12.08 0.57 0.65
CA ASN A 140 13.38 1.23 0.89
C ASN A 140 13.43 2.12 2.15
N ARG A 141 12.96 1.61 3.28
CA ARG A 141 12.97 2.27 4.60
C ARG A 141 13.27 1.29 5.74
N LEU A 142 13.62 1.81 6.91
CA LEU A 142 13.69 1.04 8.14
C LEU A 142 12.31 0.99 8.80
N ARG A 143 11.80 -0.21 9.06
CA ARG A 143 10.58 -0.39 9.86
C ARG A 143 10.80 -0.01 11.32
N GLY A 144 9.78 0.49 11.99
CA GLY A 144 9.86 0.92 13.38
C GLY A 144 10.55 2.27 13.57
N THR A 145 10.67 3.04 12.49
CA THR A 145 11.09 4.45 12.52
C THR A 145 9.93 5.35 12.07
N PRO A 146 9.92 6.64 12.41
CA PRO A 146 8.91 7.56 11.86
C PRO A 146 8.85 7.51 10.33
N PRO A 147 7.66 7.68 9.71
CA PRO A 147 7.52 7.68 8.25
C PRO A 147 8.48 8.59 7.50
N ASN A 148 8.85 9.72 8.09
CA ASN A 148 9.78 10.72 7.53
C ASN A 148 11.27 10.45 7.81
N ASP A 149 11.62 9.29 8.40
CA ASP A 149 13.04 8.90 8.55
C ASP A 149 13.71 8.79 7.17
N PRO A 150 14.87 9.48 6.94
CA PRO A 150 15.48 9.55 5.63
C PRO A 150 16.30 8.32 5.24
N THR A 151 16.44 7.32 6.11
CA THR A 151 17.29 6.15 5.85
C THR A 151 16.78 5.35 4.66
N ARG A 152 17.67 5.04 3.73
CA ARG A 152 17.38 4.30 2.48
C ARG A 152 18.31 3.10 2.34
N PRO A 153 17.95 1.92 2.88
CA PRO A 153 18.81 0.73 2.90
C PRO A 153 19.25 0.23 1.53
N LEU A 154 18.43 0.46 0.47
CA LEU A 154 18.75 0.08 -0.90
C LEU A 154 19.52 1.16 -1.68
N GLY A 155 19.88 2.28 -1.03
CA GLY A 155 20.50 3.43 -1.66
C GLY A 155 19.50 4.55 -1.99
N MET A 156 19.99 5.78 -2.07
CA MET A 156 19.18 6.98 -2.34
C MET A 156 18.60 6.97 -3.75
N GLU A 157 19.33 6.43 -4.72
CA GLU A 157 18.90 6.32 -6.11
C GLU A 157 17.64 5.46 -6.33
N LYS A 158 17.34 4.57 -5.38
CA LYS A 158 16.12 3.76 -5.38
C LYS A 158 14.91 4.49 -4.79
N GLY A 159 15.05 5.76 -4.48
CA GLY A 159 13.98 6.54 -3.89
C GLY A 159 13.57 6.06 -2.51
N GLY A 160 12.44 6.51 -2.06
CA GLY A 160 11.85 6.16 -0.75
C GLY A 160 10.89 7.23 -0.28
N GLY A 161 10.44 7.15 1.00
CA GLY A 161 9.39 8.03 1.49
C GLY A 161 8.08 7.80 0.74
N ILE A 162 7.78 6.54 0.41
CA ILE A 162 6.54 6.15 -0.25
C ILE A 162 5.47 5.94 0.82
N TRP A 163 4.41 6.73 0.76
CA TRP A 163 3.36 6.74 1.78
C TRP A 163 1.97 6.54 1.17
N LEU A 164 1.04 6.07 1.98
CA LEU A 164 -0.38 6.39 1.83
C LEU A 164 -0.61 7.75 2.46
N HIS A 165 -1.32 8.65 1.79
CA HIS A 165 -1.62 10.00 2.31
C HIS A 165 -2.95 10.55 1.79
N VAL A 166 -3.37 11.72 2.30
CA VAL A 166 -4.61 12.37 1.88
C VAL A 166 -4.50 12.83 0.43
N ASP A 167 -5.57 12.58 -0.34
CA ASP A 167 -5.61 12.87 -1.77
C ASP A 167 -5.83 14.36 -2.06
N HIS A 168 -5.11 14.89 -3.03
CA HIS A 168 -5.25 16.25 -3.56
C HIS A 168 -5.92 16.31 -4.94
N GLY A 169 -6.40 15.17 -5.47
CA GLY A 169 -7.15 15.08 -6.70
C GLY A 169 -6.31 14.98 -7.97
N ASP A 170 -5.05 14.59 -7.87
CA ASP A 170 -4.13 14.35 -8.99
C ASP A 170 -3.05 13.33 -8.61
N GLY A 171 -2.28 12.88 -9.62
CA GLY A 171 -1.18 11.94 -9.45
C GLY A 171 -0.07 12.47 -8.54
N THR A 172 0.52 11.57 -7.77
CA THR A 172 1.59 11.83 -6.80
C THR A 172 2.99 11.76 -7.43
N SER A 173 4.04 11.98 -6.64
CA SER A 173 5.42 11.70 -7.09
C SER A 173 5.73 10.20 -7.13
N ALA A 174 5.23 9.41 -6.16
CA ALA A 174 5.34 7.95 -6.11
C ALA A 174 4.46 7.34 -5.01
N CYS A 175 3.88 8.16 -4.15
CA CYS A 175 2.95 7.75 -3.09
C CYS A 175 1.64 7.23 -3.64
N VAL A 176 0.80 6.69 -2.76
CA VAL A 176 -0.61 6.39 -3.04
C VAL A 176 -1.46 7.32 -2.19
N SER A 177 -2.39 8.04 -2.81
CA SER A 177 -3.29 8.95 -2.10
C SER A 177 -4.73 8.47 -2.16
N LEU A 178 -5.50 8.75 -1.11
CA LEU A 178 -6.92 8.42 -0.99
C LEU A 178 -7.64 9.47 -0.15
N PRO A 179 -8.99 9.55 -0.19
CA PRO A 179 -9.73 10.55 0.59
C PRO A 179 -9.37 10.51 2.07
N GLU A 180 -9.40 11.67 2.75
CA GLU A 180 -9.11 11.80 4.18
C GLU A 180 -9.90 10.80 5.03
N SER A 181 -11.20 10.62 4.75
CA SER A 181 -12.04 9.63 5.43
C SER A 181 -11.54 8.19 5.25
N GLY A 182 -10.91 7.90 4.11
CA GLY A 182 -10.26 6.61 3.85
C GLY A 182 -8.98 6.46 4.67
N MET A 183 -8.16 7.51 4.77
CA MET A 183 -6.97 7.52 5.63
C MET A 183 -7.32 7.30 7.10
N GLU A 184 -8.33 8.01 7.61
CA GLU A 184 -8.83 7.80 8.98
C GLU A 184 -9.34 6.37 9.20
N TYR A 185 -10.08 5.83 8.23
CA TYR A 185 -10.58 4.46 8.30
C TYR A 185 -9.43 3.46 8.37
N LEU A 186 -8.42 3.59 7.50
CA LEU A 186 -7.23 2.73 7.51
C LEU A 186 -6.49 2.83 8.84
N LEU A 187 -6.24 4.04 9.34
CA LEU A 187 -5.53 4.26 10.61
C LEU A 187 -6.23 3.58 11.79
N ARG A 188 -7.56 3.63 11.87
CA ARG A 188 -8.34 2.98 12.94
C ARG A 188 -8.47 1.47 12.76
N THR A 189 -8.30 0.96 11.54
CA THR A 189 -8.59 -0.45 11.20
C THR A 189 -7.34 -1.30 11.12
N LEU A 190 -6.21 -0.75 10.62
CA LEU A 190 -4.97 -1.50 10.49
C LEU A 190 -4.42 -1.90 11.85
N ASP A 191 -4.16 -3.19 11.99
CA ASP A 191 -3.70 -3.81 13.23
C ASP A 191 -2.32 -4.45 13.02
N PRO A 192 -1.26 -3.96 13.70
CA PRO A 192 0.08 -4.55 13.57
C PRO A 192 0.12 -6.03 13.95
N ASP A 193 -0.77 -6.51 14.84
CA ASP A 193 -0.86 -7.93 15.21
C ASP A 193 -1.41 -8.79 14.07
N TRP A 194 -2.02 -8.18 13.05
CA TRP A 194 -2.57 -8.82 11.86
C TRP A 194 -1.65 -8.71 10.64
N TYR A 195 -0.43 -8.24 10.85
CA TYR A 195 0.63 -8.12 9.83
C TYR A 195 0.14 -7.47 8.54
N PRO A 196 -0.36 -6.21 8.58
CA PRO A 196 -0.92 -5.54 7.41
C PRO A 196 0.13 -5.34 6.32
N VAL A 197 -0.26 -5.64 5.08
CA VAL A 197 0.56 -5.40 3.89
C VAL A 197 -0.22 -4.62 2.85
N VAL A 198 0.50 -3.89 2.00
CA VAL A 198 -0.02 -3.37 0.75
C VAL A 198 0.47 -4.23 -0.42
N VAL A 199 -0.44 -4.58 -1.33
CA VAL A 199 -0.14 -5.17 -2.63
C VAL A 199 -0.51 -4.15 -3.67
N MET A 200 0.43 -3.65 -4.44
CA MET A 200 0.19 -2.52 -5.34
C MET A 200 0.84 -2.67 -6.70
N GLY A 201 0.16 -2.17 -7.72
CA GLY A 201 0.56 -2.21 -9.12
C GLY A 201 -0.62 -1.94 -10.05
N ASP A 202 -0.36 -1.85 -11.35
CA ASP A 202 -1.43 -1.86 -12.34
C ASP A 202 -2.12 -3.23 -12.40
N ARG A 203 -3.38 -3.25 -12.85
CA ARG A 203 -4.20 -4.48 -12.85
C ARG A 203 -3.61 -5.63 -13.67
N GLU A 204 -2.84 -5.33 -14.71
CA GLU A 204 -2.24 -6.36 -15.56
C GLU A 204 -1.04 -6.99 -14.86
N THR A 205 -0.15 -6.17 -14.32
CA THR A 205 1.02 -6.63 -13.56
C THR A 205 0.62 -7.36 -12.27
N LEU A 206 -0.46 -6.93 -11.60
CA LEU A 206 -0.94 -7.61 -10.39
C LEU A 206 -1.44 -9.03 -10.65
N ARG A 207 -1.98 -9.33 -11.83
CA ARG A 207 -2.53 -10.66 -12.18
C ARG A 207 -1.47 -11.70 -12.51
N THR A 208 -0.22 -11.31 -12.72
CA THR A 208 0.88 -12.24 -13.02
C THR A 208 1.45 -12.86 -11.72
#